data_087705dc09f3763019aff9ceb0df8125
#
_entry.id   087705dc09f3763019aff9ceb0df8125
#
_cell.length_a   1.000
_cell.length_b   1.000
_cell.length_c   1.000
_cell.angle_alpha   90.00
_cell.angle_beta   90.00
_cell.angle_gamma   90.00
#
_symmetry.space_group_name_H-M   'P 1'
#
loop_
_entity.id
_entity.type
_entity.pdbx_description
1 polymer ?
#
loop_
_entity_poly.entity_id
_entity_poly.type
_entity_poly.pdbx_seq_one_letter_code
_entity_poly.pdbx_strand_id
1 'polypeptide(L)'
;MSSSPLLVRADQAETVQDGALSLITLLADAGATDGAVTANRATFAKGSPGAPAHFHTKATEVFLVLDGTMRFLVGDEVRTLGTGDFLTVPPTVPHAFAPAPDSTAELLVLFTPGLHRFDYYRLLERVYRGEADIEEIRASSELYDNHYFASPVWQEELRRTAPATA
;
A
#
# COMPACT_ATOMS: atom_id res chain seq x y z
N MET A 1 -21.97 -4.71 21.03
CA MET A 1 -22.73 -3.72 20.25
C MET A 1 -22.81 -4.25 18.83
N SER A 2 -23.98 -4.20 18.19
CA SER A 2 -24.10 -4.67 16.79
C SER A 2 -23.47 -3.63 15.89
N SER A 3 -22.38 -3.97 15.20
CA SER A 3 -21.80 -3.11 14.17
C SER A 3 -22.78 -2.94 13.02
N SER A 4 -23.03 -1.72 12.60
CA SER A 4 -23.87 -1.46 11.42
C SER A 4 -23.08 -1.76 10.15
N PRO A 5 -23.73 -2.27 9.08
CA PRO A 5 -23.06 -2.44 7.79
C PRO A 5 -22.49 -1.11 7.29
N LEU A 6 -21.24 -1.15 6.80
CA LEU A 6 -20.60 -0.03 6.13
C LEU A 6 -20.79 -0.18 4.61
N LEU A 7 -21.31 0.85 3.97
CA LEU A 7 -21.36 0.96 2.52
C LEU A 7 -20.60 2.22 2.08
N VAL A 8 -19.58 2.03 1.26
CA VAL A 8 -18.84 3.12 0.64
C VAL A 8 -19.02 3.04 -0.88
N ARG A 9 -19.53 4.10 -1.46
CA ARG A 9 -19.69 4.18 -2.92
C ARG A 9 -18.43 4.71 -3.57
N ALA A 10 -18.10 4.17 -4.74
CA ALA A 10 -16.86 4.50 -5.43
C ALA A 10 -16.71 5.99 -5.75
N ASP A 11 -17.82 6.66 -6.07
CA ASP A 11 -17.90 8.09 -6.38
C ASP A 11 -17.91 9.00 -5.13
N GLN A 12 -17.98 8.42 -3.94
CA GLN A 12 -18.02 9.14 -2.65
C GLN A 12 -16.80 8.84 -1.77
N ALA A 13 -15.98 7.85 -2.14
CA ALA A 13 -14.80 7.48 -1.40
C ALA A 13 -13.74 8.59 -1.46
N GLU A 14 -13.16 8.92 -0.31
CA GLU A 14 -12.03 9.83 -0.24
C GLU A 14 -10.84 9.24 -1.00
N THR A 15 -10.14 10.07 -1.76
CA THR A 15 -8.89 9.70 -2.42
C THR A 15 -7.76 10.59 -1.95
N VAL A 16 -6.60 10.01 -1.72
CA VAL A 16 -5.35 10.71 -1.36
C VAL A 16 -4.25 10.36 -2.36
N GLN A 17 -3.40 11.32 -2.65
CA GLN A 17 -2.30 11.17 -3.59
C GLN A 17 -0.98 11.05 -2.83
N ASP A 18 -0.35 9.87 -2.86
CA ASP A 18 0.91 9.59 -2.16
C ASP A 18 2.15 9.72 -3.06
N GLY A 19 1.95 10.14 -4.31
CA GLY A 19 2.98 10.36 -5.30
C GLY A 19 2.40 10.80 -6.64
N ALA A 20 3.25 11.23 -7.57
CA ALA A 20 2.81 11.69 -8.89
C ALA A 20 2.10 10.60 -9.72
N LEU A 21 2.38 9.32 -9.43
CA LEU A 21 1.97 8.17 -10.22
C LEU A 21 1.13 7.17 -9.41
N SER A 22 0.62 7.56 -8.24
CA SER A 22 -0.18 6.70 -7.38
C SER A 22 -1.31 7.44 -6.68
N LEU A 23 -2.40 6.72 -6.44
CA LEU A 23 -3.60 7.20 -5.79
C LEU A 23 -4.13 6.13 -4.84
N ILE A 24 -4.51 6.52 -3.63
CA ILE A 24 -5.13 5.62 -2.65
C ILE A 24 -6.57 6.05 -2.43
N THR A 25 -7.51 5.14 -2.67
CA THR A 25 -8.94 5.32 -2.39
C THR A 25 -9.27 4.67 -1.05
N LEU A 26 -9.74 5.46 -0.09
CA LEU A 26 -10.03 5.05 1.29
C LEU A 26 -11.42 4.41 1.34
N LEU A 27 -11.52 3.14 1.76
CA LEU A 27 -12.78 2.39 1.77
C LEU A 27 -13.31 2.13 3.18
N ALA A 28 -12.47 1.60 4.07
CA ALA A 28 -12.85 1.33 5.45
C ALA A 28 -11.64 1.46 6.39
N ASP A 29 -11.75 2.27 7.44
CA ASP A 29 -10.75 2.27 8.52
C ASP A 29 -11.20 1.39 9.68
N ALA A 30 -10.26 0.99 10.55
CA ALA A 30 -10.54 0.13 11.70
C ALA A 30 -11.70 0.64 12.56
N GLY A 31 -11.79 1.96 12.77
CA GLY A 31 -12.88 2.56 13.55
C GLY A 31 -14.28 2.37 12.96
N ALA A 32 -14.38 2.20 11.65
CA ALA A 32 -15.66 1.99 10.96
C ALA A 32 -16.10 0.51 10.90
N THR A 33 -15.19 -0.42 11.28
CA THR A 33 -15.40 -1.87 11.19
C THR A 33 -15.25 -2.58 12.54
N ASP A 34 -15.27 -1.84 13.64
CA ASP A 34 -14.99 -2.36 14.99
C ASP A 34 -13.66 -3.15 15.07
N GLY A 35 -12.65 -2.71 14.30
CA GLY A 35 -11.33 -3.34 14.23
C GLY A 35 -11.26 -4.63 13.41
N ALA A 36 -12.32 -4.99 12.70
CA ALA A 36 -12.33 -6.24 11.92
C ALA A 36 -11.42 -6.17 10.69
N VAL A 37 -11.48 -5.06 9.95
CA VAL A 37 -10.74 -4.88 8.70
C VAL A 37 -10.47 -3.40 8.44
N THR A 38 -9.33 -3.11 7.82
CA THR A 38 -9.09 -1.85 7.10
C THR A 38 -8.99 -2.17 5.61
N ALA A 39 -9.57 -1.34 4.77
CA ALA A 39 -9.59 -1.54 3.33
C ALA A 39 -9.27 -0.26 2.58
N ASN A 40 -8.44 -0.36 1.56
CA ASN A 40 -8.21 0.68 0.57
C ASN A 40 -7.97 0.08 -0.82
N ARG A 41 -8.14 0.89 -1.83
CA ARG A 41 -7.76 0.57 -3.21
C ARG A 41 -6.56 1.45 -3.58
N ALA A 42 -5.53 0.84 -4.13
CA ALA A 42 -4.35 1.55 -4.61
C ALA A 42 -4.29 1.45 -6.14
N THR A 43 -4.13 2.59 -6.80
CA THR A 43 -4.04 2.69 -8.27
C THR A 43 -2.68 3.24 -8.64
N PHE A 44 -2.01 2.58 -9.58
CA PHE A 44 -0.66 2.91 -10.01
C PHE A 44 -0.63 3.17 -11.51
N ALA A 45 -0.09 4.33 -11.89
CA ALA A 45 0.29 4.59 -13.26
C ALA A 45 1.59 3.86 -13.60
N LYS A 46 1.84 3.64 -14.88
CA LYS A 46 3.09 3.07 -15.39
C LYS A 46 4.30 3.85 -14.86
N GLY A 47 5.30 3.13 -14.34
CA GLY A 47 6.51 3.71 -13.78
C GLY A 47 6.40 4.18 -12.33
N SER A 48 5.25 3.96 -11.67
CA SER A 48 5.13 4.25 -10.23
C SER A 48 6.16 3.45 -9.43
N PRO A 49 6.84 4.06 -8.45
CA PRO A 49 7.76 3.34 -7.55
C PRO A 49 7.03 2.41 -6.56
N GLY A 50 5.69 2.55 -6.45
CA GLY A 50 4.88 1.78 -5.51
C GLY A 50 5.22 2.05 -4.05
N ALA A 51 5.05 1.04 -3.19
CA ALA A 51 5.39 1.10 -1.78
C ALA A 51 6.80 0.58 -1.53
N PRO A 52 7.64 1.33 -0.79
CA PRO A 52 8.98 0.88 -0.41
C PRO A 52 8.92 -0.30 0.57
N ALA A 53 10.06 -0.96 0.78
CA ALA A 53 10.15 -2.13 1.66
C ALA A 53 9.80 -1.78 3.11
N HIS A 54 8.85 -2.52 3.67
CA HIS A 54 8.32 -2.36 5.02
C HIS A 54 7.76 -3.68 5.55
N PHE A 55 7.35 -3.68 6.82
CA PHE A 55 6.59 -4.77 7.43
C PHE A 55 5.60 -4.20 8.46
N HIS A 56 4.61 -5.00 8.81
CA HIS A 56 3.64 -4.76 9.87
C HIS A 56 3.83 -5.76 11.00
N THR A 57 3.49 -5.41 12.22
CA THR A 57 3.65 -6.30 13.39
C THR A 57 2.31 -6.79 13.96
N LYS A 58 1.21 -6.10 13.63
CA LYS A 58 -0.10 -6.27 14.28
C LYS A 58 -1.17 -6.88 13.37
N ALA A 59 -0.97 -6.86 12.06
CA ALA A 59 -1.96 -7.33 11.10
C ALA A 59 -1.35 -8.12 9.95
N THR A 60 -2.13 -9.03 9.39
CA THR A 60 -1.89 -9.60 8.06
C THR A 60 -2.34 -8.56 7.02
N GLU A 61 -1.48 -8.28 6.05
CA GLU A 61 -1.86 -7.51 4.88
C GLU A 61 -2.25 -8.46 3.74
N VAL A 62 -3.34 -8.12 3.07
CA VAL A 62 -3.94 -8.94 2.01
C VAL A 62 -4.04 -8.11 0.75
N PHE A 63 -3.63 -8.68 -0.37
CA PHE A 63 -3.66 -8.06 -1.68
C PHE A 63 -4.48 -8.89 -2.66
N LEU A 64 -5.34 -8.23 -3.42
CA LEU A 64 -5.98 -8.78 -4.61
C LEU A 64 -5.67 -7.84 -5.77
N VAL A 65 -5.02 -8.35 -6.82
CA VAL A 65 -4.79 -7.59 -8.05
C VAL A 65 -6.11 -7.46 -8.79
N LEU A 66 -6.65 -6.25 -8.85
CA LEU A 66 -7.91 -5.97 -9.54
C LEU A 66 -7.71 -5.76 -11.04
N ASP A 67 -6.59 -5.13 -11.41
CA ASP A 67 -6.22 -4.89 -12.81
C ASP A 67 -4.71 -4.77 -12.98
N GLY A 68 -4.20 -5.13 -14.17
CA GLY A 68 -2.80 -4.99 -14.54
C GLY A 68 -1.87 -6.05 -13.95
N THR A 69 -0.61 -5.67 -13.79
CA THR A 69 0.44 -6.57 -13.30
C THR A 69 1.28 -5.88 -12.23
N MET A 70 1.47 -6.55 -11.12
CA MET A 70 2.24 -6.08 -9.97
C MET A 70 3.48 -6.94 -9.72
N ARG A 71 4.52 -6.32 -9.18
CA ARG A 71 5.68 -7.01 -8.58
C ARG A 71 5.60 -6.83 -7.07
N PHE A 72 5.83 -7.90 -6.36
CA PHE A 72 5.90 -7.94 -4.90
C PHE A 72 7.25 -8.48 -4.44
N LEU A 73 7.90 -7.77 -3.53
CA LEU A 73 8.87 -8.40 -2.63
C LEU A 73 8.10 -9.09 -1.52
N VAL A 74 8.39 -10.35 -1.24
CA VAL A 74 7.86 -11.09 -0.09
C VAL A 74 9.03 -11.85 0.57
N GLY A 75 9.42 -11.44 1.76
CA GLY A 75 10.69 -11.86 2.33
C GLY A 75 11.87 -11.39 1.46
N ASP A 76 12.61 -12.31 0.90
CA ASP A 76 13.76 -12.05 0.01
C ASP A 76 13.48 -12.41 -1.47
N GLU A 77 12.22 -12.69 -1.82
CA GLU A 77 11.86 -13.10 -3.17
C GLU A 77 10.97 -12.05 -3.84
N VAL A 78 11.23 -11.76 -5.12
CA VAL A 78 10.35 -10.95 -5.97
C VAL A 78 9.42 -11.88 -6.75
N ARG A 79 8.12 -11.59 -6.66
CA ARG A 79 7.05 -12.31 -7.35
C ARG A 79 6.23 -11.37 -8.22
N THR A 80 5.81 -11.84 -9.37
CA THR A 80 4.92 -11.11 -10.27
C THR A 80 3.52 -11.68 -10.18
N LEU A 81 2.54 -10.82 -9.94
CA LEU A 81 1.12 -11.16 -9.82
C LEU A 81 0.32 -10.40 -10.88
N GLY A 82 -0.61 -11.09 -11.53
CA GLY A 82 -1.55 -10.54 -12.50
C GLY A 82 -2.96 -10.40 -11.95
N THR A 83 -3.86 -9.85 -12.76
CA THR A 83 -5.27 -9.67 -12.43
C THR A 83 -5.91 -10.96 -11.91
N GLY A 84 -6.54 -10.89 -10.74
CA GLY A 84 -7.17 -12.03 -10.07
C GLY A 84 -6.25 -12.76 -9.09
N ASP A 85 -4.94 -12.52 -9.11
CA ASP A 85 -4.02 -13.13 -8.15
C ASP A 85 -4.20 -12.55 -6.75
N PHE A 86 -4.05 -13.41 -5.76
CA PHE A 86 -4.28 -13.12 -4.34
C PHE A 86 -3.03 -13.43 -3.52
N LEU A 87 -2.62 -12.50 -2.65
CA LEU A 87 -1.46 -12.64 -1.78
C LEU A 87 -1.83 -12.26 -0.35
N THR A 88 -1.39 -13.06 0.62
CA THR A 88 -1.42 -12.69 2.04
C THR A 88 0.00 -12.58 2.57
N VAL A 89 0.27 -11.51 3.31
CA VAL A 89 1.54 -11.26 3.98
C VAL A 89 1.30 -11.22 5.49
N PRO A 90 1.71 -12.26 6.22
CA PRO A 90 1.57 -12.29 7.68
C PRO A 90 2.37 -11.19 8.38
N PRO A 91 2.05 -10.89 9.65
CA PRO A 91 2.85 -9.99 10.47
C PRO A 91 4.34 -10.34 10.44
N THR A 92 5.19 -9.34 10.50
CA THR A 92 6.66 -9.40 10.51
C THR A 92 7.32 -9.89 9.21
N VAL A 93 6.55 -10.24 8.18
CA VAL A 93 7.11 -10.59 6.87
C VAL A 93 7.42 -9.31 6.08
N PRO A 94 8.70 -9.07 5.73
CA PRO A 94 9.10 -7.94 4.92
C PRO A 94 8.46 -8.00 3.52
N HIS A 95 7.96 -6.87 3.04
CA HIS A 95 7.37 -6.79 1.71
C HIS A 95 7.47 -5.39 1.10
N ALA A 96 7.31 -5.33 -0.20
CA ALA A 96 7.21 -4.13 -1.02
C ALA A 96 6.41 -4.45 -2.27
N PHE A 97 5.90 -3.44 -2.96
CA PHE A 97 5.19 -3.67 -4.22
C PHE A 97 5.25 -2.45 -5.15
N ALA A 98 5.25 -2.72 -6.44
CA ALA A 98 5.18 -1.72 -7.50
C ALA A 98 4.50 -2.35 -8.74
N PRO A 99 3.89 -1.57 -9.63
CA PRO A 99 3.45 -2.10 -10.91
C PRO A 99 4.64 -2.65 -11.71
N ALA A 100 4.38 -3.61 -12.58
CA ALA A 100 5.39 -4.05 -13.53
C ALA A 100 5.82 -2.87 -14.42
N PRO A 101 7.06 -2.84 -14.95
CA PRO A 101 7.63 -1.65 -15.58
C PRO A 101 6.78 -1.04 -16.70
N ASP A 102 6.07 -1.89 -17.44
CA ASP A 102 5.26 -1.49 -18.59
C ASP A 102 3.75 -1.57 -18.34
N SER A 103 3.33 -1.73 -17.07
CA SER A 103 1.94 -1.88 -16.68
C SER A 103 1.45 -0.72 -15.80
N THR A 104 0.20 -0.37 -15.94
CA THR A 104 -0.61 0.20 -14.85
C THR A 104 -1.06 -0.93 -13.95
N ALA A 105 -1.50 -0.64 -12.73
CA ALA A 105 -2.08 -1.67 -11.87
C ALA A 105 -3.08 -1.08 -10.88
N GLU A 106 -3.98 -1.94 -10.42
CA GLU A 106 -4.93 -1.63 -9.36
C GLU A 106 -4.97 -2.77 -8.34
N LEU A 107 -4.86 -2.43 -7.07
CA LEU A 107 -4.92 -3.36 -5.94
C LEU A 107 -6.09 -3.06 -5.02
N LEU A 108 -6.75 -4.11 -4.53
CA LEU A 108 -7.44 -4.05 -3.25
C LEU A 108 -6.46 -4.46 -2.16
N VAL A 109 -6.33 -3.62 -1.13
CA VAL A 109 -5.46 -3.85 0.03
C VAL A 109 -6.32 -3.92 1.28
N LEU A 110 -6.14 -4.98 2.07
CA LEU A 110 -6.85 -5.18 3.33
C LEU A 110 -5.86 -5.44 4.47
N PHE A 111 -6.20 -4.98 5.67
CA PHE A 111 -5.52 -5.36 6.91
C PHE A 111 -6.50 -6.09 7.82
N THR A 112 -6.10 -7.23 8.36
CA THR A 112 -6.88 -7.97 9.33
C THR A 112 -5.99 -8.53 10.47
N PRO A 113 -6.31 -8.23 11.75
CA PRO A 113 -7.31 -7.25 12.20
C PRO A 113 -7.08 -5.86 11.62
N GLY A 114 -8.12 -5.02 11.63
CA GLY A 114 -8.06 -3.66 11.10
C GLY A 114 -7.07 -2.77 11.84
N LEU A 115 -6.35 -1.96 11.09
CA LEU A 115 -5.44 -0.91 11.59
C LEU A 115 -6.02 0.48 11.29
N HIS A 116 -5.70 1.46 12.12
CA HIS A 116 -6.00 2.86 11.82
C HIS A 116 -5.01 3.39 10.80
N ARG A 117 -5.40 3.39 9.51
CA ARG A 117 -4.51 3.69 8.38
C ARG A 117 -4.85 4.99 7.65
N PHE A 118 -6.05 5.51 7.77
CA PHE A 118 -6.48 6.66 6.98
C PHE A 118 -5.64 7.92 7.25
N ASP A 119 -5.33 8.19 8.50
CA ASP A 119 -4.48 9.35 8.83
C ASP A 119 -3.02 9.15 8.38
N TYR A 120 -2.54 7.92 8.33
CA TYR A 120 -1.25 7.61 7.70
C TYR A 120 -1.26 7.93 6.20
N TYR A 121 -2.28 7.55 5.47
CA TYR A 121 -2.39 7.87 4.04
C TYR A 121 -2.52 9.37 3.78
N ARG A 122 -3.27 10.08 4.61
CA ARG A 122 -3.34 11.56 4.56
C ARG A 122 -1.99 12.21 4.88
N LEU A 123 -1.19 11.62 5.78
CA LEU A 123 0.17 12.09 6.05
C LEU A 123 1.08 11.88 4.84
N LEU A 124 0.99 10.75 4.13
CA LEU A 124 1.71 10.54 2.87
C LEU A 124 1.39 11.63 1.85
N GLU A 125 0.13 11.97 1.68
CA GLU A 125 -0.30 13.04 0.77
C GLU A 125 0.28 14.41 1.20
N ARG A 126 0.25 14.74 2.48
CA ARG A 126 0.84 15.97 3.00
C ARG A 126 2.34 16.05 2.72
N VAL A 127 3.07 14.96 2.90
CA VAL A 127 4.50 14.90 2.57
C VAL A 127 4.70 15.06 1.05
N TYR A 128 3.91 14.39 0.23
CA TYR A 128 3.97 14.54 -1.23
C TYR A 128 3.72 15.99 -1.68
N ARG A 129 2.81 16.69 -1.02
CA ARG A 129 2.51 18.12 -1.29
C ARG A 129 3.52 19.09 -0.68
N GLY A 130 4.51 18.64 0.09
CA GLY A 130 5.45 19.48 0.80
C GLY A 130 4.85 20.20 2.01
N GLU A 131 3.74 19.70 2.55
CA GLU A 131 3.02 20.24 3.72
C GLU A 131 3.44 19.56 5.03
N ALA A 132 4.23 18.49 4.96
CA ALA A 132 4.79 17.75 6.07
C ALA A 132 6.17 17.19 5.71
N ASP A 133 6.97 16.85 6.73
CA ASP A 133 8.31 16.29 6.56
C ASP A 133 8.26 14.76 6.49
N ILE A 134 9.18 14.16 5.71
CA ILE A 134 9.36 12.71 5.66
C ILE A 134 9.69 12.10 7.02
N GLU A 135 10.30 12.86 7.92
CA GLU A 135 10.59 12.43 9.29
C GLU A 135 9.30 12.23 10.11
N GLU A 136 8.20 12.92 9.80
CA GLU A 136 6.89 12.66 10.43
C GLU A 136 6.39 11.25 10.11
N ILE A 137 6.62 10.75 8.89
CA ILE A 137 6.29 9.37 8.50
C ILE A 137 7.14 8.38 9.31
N ARG A 138 8.46 8.61 9.42
CA ARG A 138 9.35 7.75 10.19
C ARG A 138 8.99 7.71 11.67
N ALA A 139 8.69 8.87 12.24
CA ALA A 139 8.29 9.00 13.65
C ALA A 139 6.93 8.32 13.94
N SER A 140 6.08 8.15 12.93
CA SER A 140 4.76 7.54 13.06
C SER A 140 4.74 6.01 12.93
N SER A 141 5.90 5.35 12.75
CA SER A 141 6.00 3.92 12.49
C SER A 141 5.26 3.05 13.52
N GLU A 142 5.43 3.32 14.81
CA GLU A 142 4.75 2.57 15.87
C GLU A 142 3.23 2.87 15.92
N LEU A 143 2.85 4.12 15.65
CA LEU A 143 1.45 4.56 15.66
C LEU A 143 0.63 3.85 14.58
N TYR A 144 1.18 3.81 13.36
CA TYR A 144 0.50 3.24 12.20
C TYR A 144 0.96 1.83 11.83
N ASP A 145 1.82 1.23 12.65
CA ASP A 145 2.37 -0.11 12.42
C ASP A 145 2.95 -0.27 11.01
N ASN A 146 3.81 0.67 10.60
CA ASN A 146 4.45 0.67 9.30
C ASN A 146 5.96 0.89 9.46
N HIS A 147 6.72 -0.21 9.42
CA HIS A 147 8.15 -0.23 9.74
C HIS A 147 8.97 -0.35 8.46
N TYR A 148 9.57 0.75 8.04
CA TYR A 148 10.41 0.81 6.84
C TYR A 148 11.81 0.27 7.09
N PHE A 149 12.38 -0.36 6.06
CA PHE A 149 13.77 -0.80 6.06
C PHE A 149 14.36 -0.76 4.65
N ALA A 150 15.69 -0.90 4.55
CA ALA A 150 16.37 -0.99 3.26
C ALA A 150 16.43 -2.46 2.80
N SER A 151 15.86 -2.76 1.63
CA SER A 151 15.97 -4.06 0.98
C SER A 151 16.86 -3.97 -0.26
N PRO A 152 18.06 -4.55 -0.24
CA PRO A 152 18.92 -4.60 -1.43
C PRO A 152 18.27 -5.32 -2.62
N VAL A 153 17.51 -6.38 -2.36
CA VAL A 153 16.78 -7.14 -3.38
C VAL A 153 15.75 -6.25 -4.09
N TRP A 154 14.97 -5.48 -3.33
CA TRP A 154 13.97 -4.59 -3.90
C TRP A 154 14.59 -3.42 -4.66
N GLN A 155 15.66 -2.85 -4.10
CA GLN A 155 16.40 -1.77 -4.75
C GLN A 155 17.01 -2.21 -6.09
N GLU A 156 17.55 -3.44 -6.15
CA GLU A 156 18.06 -4.02 -7.39
C GLU A 156 16.94 -4.25 -8.41
N GLU A 157 15.79 -4.78 -7.98
CA GLU A 157 14.64 -4.98 -8.84
C GLU A 157 14.16 -3.65 -9.46
N LEU A 158 14.06 -2.59 -8.67
CA LEU A 158 13.66 -1.28 -9.16
C LEU A 158 14.70 -0.69 -10.14
N ARG A 159 16.00 -0.84 -9.86
CA ARG A 159 17.07 -0.36 -10.76
C ARG A 159 17.07 -1.10 -12.10
N ARG A 160 16.95 -2.41 -12.06
CA ARG A 160 16.96 -3.27 -13.26
C ARG A 160 15.79 -2.94 -14.19
N THR A 161 14.70 -2.45 -13.64
CA THR A 161 13.45 -2.20 -14.37
C THR A 161 13.13 -0.72 -14.52
N ALA A 162 14.03 0.17 -14.09
CA ALA A 162 13.90 1.61 -14.36
C ALA A 162 13.94 1.86 -15.87
N PRO A 163 13.12 2.79 -16.40
CA PRO A 163 13.25 3.18 -17.80
C PRO A 163 14.66 3.71 -18.05
N ALA A 164 15.25 3.30 -19.18
CA ALA A 164 16.55 3.82 -19.59
C ALA A 164 16.45 5.35 -19.64
N THR A 165 17.30 6.03 -18.88
CA THR A 165 17.43 7.48 -19.00
C THR A 165 17.89 7.82 -20.39
N ALA A 166 17.03 8.50 -21.15
CA ALA A 166 17.34 9.01 -22.48
C ALA A 166 18.43 10.10 -22.41
#